data_c2df96eb6bda574030398c4b617372a2
#
_entry.id   c2df96eb6bda574030398c4b617372a2
#
_cell.length_a   1.000
_cell.length_b   1.000
_cell.length_c   1.000
_cell.angle_alpha   90.00
_cell.angle_beta   90.00
_cell.angle_gamma   90.00
#
_symmetry.space_group_name_H-M   'P 1'
#
loop_
_entity.id
_entity.type
_entity.pdbx_description
1 polymer ?
#
loop_
_entity_poly.entity_id
_entity_poly.type
_entity_poly.pdbx_seq_one_letter_code
_entity_poly.pdbx_strand_id
1 'polypeptide(L)'
;MDLQEISLQLQAGKAKIVKTLVQQAIDEGIPAQQILEEGLLAGMNVIGVKFKNNEVFVPEVLVAARAMNQGANLLKPLLAQDGVKASGRVCIGTVKGDLHDIGKNLVKMMMEGKGLEVIDLGTDVAPETYIQTAIEQDCKIICCSALLTTTMGVMADVVKAAEEAGIRDKVKIMVGGAPVTETFCHQVGADAYTPDATSAAEKAVEFCSCT
;
A
#
# COMPACT_ATOMS: atom_id res chain seq x y z
N MET A 1 17.19 6.77 -22.76
CA MET A 1 17.50 7.08 -21.33
C MET A 1 17.59 5.78 -20.55
N ASP A 2 18.45 5.68 -19.54
CA ASP A 2 18.53 4.49 -18.67
C ASP A 2 17.53 4.65 -17.49
N LEU A 3 16.52 3.79 -17.44
CA LEU A 3 15.52 3.80 -16.38
C LEU A 3 16.07 3.36 -15.00
N GLN A 4 17.22 2.63 -15.00
CA GLN A 4 17.90 2.27 -13.76
C GLN A 4 18.37 3.49 -12.99
N GLU A 5 18.70 4.60 -13.66
CA GLU A 5 19.08 5.83 -12.98
C GLU A 5 17.91 6.41 -12.15
N ILE A 6 16.67 6.30 -12.64
CA ILE A 6 15.48 6.66 -11.87
C ILE A 6 15.40 5.84 -10.58
N SER A 7 15.58 4.52 -10.70
CA SER A 7 15.59 3.60 -9.57
C SER A 7 16.67 3.95 -8.53
N LEU A 8 17.89 4.23 -8.96
CA LEU A 8 19.01 4.59 -8.08
C LEU A 8 18.76 5.92 -7.35
N GLN A 9 18.27 6.94 -8.05
CA GLN A 9 17.99 8.25 -7.46
C GLN A 9 16.77 8.21 -6.52
N LEU A 10 15.79 7.33 -6.79
CA LEU A 10 14.67 7.05 -5.90
C LEU A 10 15.16 6.41 -4.60
N GLN A 11 16.01 5.37 -4.68
CA GLN A 11 16.61 4.73 -3.50
C GLN A 11 17.41 5.73 -2.64
N ALA A 12 18.06 6.69 -3.28
CA ALA A 12 18.77 7.78 -2.59
C ALA A 12 17.83 8.89 -2.05
N GLY A 13 16.51 8.77 -2.22
CA GLY A 13 15.50 9.73 -1.75
C GLY A 13 15.52 11.09 -2.47
N LYS A 14 16.14 11.18 -3.64
CA LYS A 14 16.36 12.44 -4.37
C LYS A 14 15.14 12.83 -5.22
N ALA A 15 14.05 13.19 -4.57
CA ALA A 15 12.74 13.42 -5.20
C ALA A 15 12.76 14.39 -6.39
N LYS A 16 13.53 15.49 -6.30
CA LYS A 16 13.64 16.45 -7.40
C LYS A 16 14.31 15.84 -8.64
N ILE A 17 15.36 15.04 -8.43
CA ILE A 17 16.08 14.38 -9.53
C ILE A 17 15.18 13.32 -10.16
N VAL A 18 14.51 12.49 -9.37
CA VAL A 18 13.55 11.50 -9.87
C VAL A 18 12.48 12.16 -10.72
N LYS A 19 11.88 13.28 -10.25
CA LYS A 19 10.89 14.03 -11.03
C LYS A 19 11.45 14.47 -12.39
N THR A 20 12.68 15.01 -12.42
CA THR A 20 13.32 15.48 -13.67
C THR A 20 13.58 14.32 -14.61
N LEU A 21 14.13 13.19 -14.11
CA LEU A 21 14.44 12.02 -14.93
C LEU A 21 13.16 11.36 -15.49
N VAL A 22 12.09 11.28 -14.71
CA VAL A 22 10.79 10.80 -15.20
C VAL A 22 10.25 11.70 -16.30
N GLN A 23 10.34 13.02 -16.15
CA GLN A 23 9.91 13.97 -17.21
C GLN A 23 10.75 13.77 -18.47
N GLN A 24 12.06 13.63 -18.36
CA GLN A 24 12.94 13.37 -19.50
C GLN A 24 12.59 12.04 -20.22
N ALA A 25 12.28 10.99 -19.44
CA ALA A 25 11.84 9.71 -20.01
C ALA A 25 10.53 9.85 -20.79
N ILE A 26 9.58 10.65 -20.28
CA ILE A 26 8.32 10.97 -20.98
C ILE A 26 8.62 11.72 -22.29
N ASP A 27 9.48 12.75 -22.24
CA ASP A 27 9.83 13.59 -23.38
C ASP A 27 10.58 12.79 -24.47
N GLU A 28 11.33 11.74 -24.09
CA GLU A 28 11.97 10.78 -25.00
C GLU A 28 10.99 9.73 -25.58
N GLY A 29 9.71 9.78 -25.18
CA GLY A 29 8.66 8.89 -25.67
C GLY A 29 8.68 7.48 -25.08
N ILE A 30 9.33 7.27 -23.92
CA ILE A 30 9.30 5.97 -23.22
C ILE A 30 7.88 5.76 -22.67
N PRO A 31 7.26 4.57 -22.85
CA PRO A 31 5.93 4.29 -22.34
C PRO A 31 5.80 4.52 -20.83
N ALA A 32 4.73 5.18 -20.41
CA ALA A 32 4.51 5.52 -18.99
C ALA A 32 4.53 4.28 -18.08
N GLN A 33 3.97 3.16 -18.55
CA GLN A 33 4.01 1.89 -17.84
C GLN A 33 5.43 1.39 -17.63
N GLN A 34 6.28 1.46 -18.65
CA GLN A 34 7.67 1.03 -18.54
C GLN A 34 8.47 1.90 -17.55
N ILE A 35 8.27 3.23 -17.59
CA ILE A 35 8.90 4.15 -16.62
C ILE A 35 8.46 3.81 -15.19
N LEU A 36 7.16 3.52 -15.00
CA LEU A 36 6.62 3.12 -13.70
C LEU A 36 7.26 1.82 -13.22
N GLU A 37 7.25 0.77 -14.03
CA GLU A 37 7.68 -0.58 -13.63
C GLU A 37 9.20 -0.66 -13.45
N GLU A 38 9.98 -0.28 -14.45
CA GLU A 38 11.44 -0.44 -14.46
C GLU A 38 12.19 0.67 -13.71
N GLY A 39 11.60 1.86 -13.62
CA GLY A 39 12.19 2.99 -12.89
C GLY A 39 11.72 3.09 -11.44
N LEU A 40 10.44 3.35 -11.23
CA LEU A 40 9.89 3.69 -9.91
C LEU A 40 9.63 2.47 -9.04
N LEU A 41 8.87 1.49 -9.52
CA LEU A 41 8.51 0.30 -8.73
C LEU A 41 9.76 -0.56 -8.47
N ALA A 42 10.65 -0.70 -9.45
CA ALA A 42 11.92 -1.39 -9.26
C ALA A 42 12.75 -0.78 -8.14
N GLY A 43 12.86 0.57 -8.09
CA GLY A 43 13.56 1.28 -7.02
C GLY A 43 12.92 1.07 -5.64
N MET A 44 11.60 1.15 -5.57
CA MET A 44 10.87 0.96 -4.31
C MET A 44 10.92 -0.50 -3.83
N ASN A 45 10.95 -1.47 -4.74
CA ASN A 45 11.16 -2.88 -4.39
C ASN A 45 12.52 -3.11 -3.72
N VAL A 46 13.59 -2.48 -4.20
CA VAL A 46 14.92 -2.56 -3.55
C VAL A 46 14.87 -1.97 -2.13
N ILE A 47 14.22 -0.82 -1.95
CA ILE A 47 14.02 -0.22 -0.62
C ILE A 47 13.23 -1.17 0.29
N GLY A 48 12.18 -1.81 -0.21
CA GLY A 48 11.39 -2.79 0.56
C GLY A 48 12.23 -3.96 1.05
N VAL A 49 13.07 -4.55 0.18
CA VAL A 49 13.98 -5.64 0.56
C VAL A 49 14.99 -5.17 1.61
N LYS A 50 15.62 -4.00 1.40
CA LYS A 50 16.59 -3.43 2.36
C LYS A 50 15.93 -3.15 3.71
N PHE A 51 14.69 -2.64 3.72
CA PHE A 51 13.94 -2.39 4.94
C PHE A 51 13.65 -3.69 5.71
N LYS A 52 13.20 -4.74 5.01
CA LYS A 52 12.96 -6.07 5.57
C LYS A 52 14.23 -6.69 6.19
N ASN A 53 15.39 -6.42 5.58
CA ASN A 53 16.69 -6.88 6.05
C ASN A 53 17.32 -5.97 7.12
N ASN A 54 16.66 -4.91 7.57
CA ASN A 54 17.19 -3.89 8.49
C ASN A 54 18.43 -3.15 7.95
N GLU A 55 18.59 -3.05 6.64
CA GLU A 55 19.67 -2.29 5.98
C GLU A 55 19.31 -0.82 5.80
N VAL A 56 18.02 -0.48 5.80
CA VAL A 56 17.46 0.88 5.84
C VAL A 56 16.36 0.95 6.90
N PHE A 57 16.07 2.16 7.39
CA PHE A 57 15.07 2.40 8.44
C PHE A 57 13.94 3.29 7.93
N VAL A 58 12.95 3.55 8.79
CA VAL A 58 11.75 4.32 8.40
C VAL A 58 12.07 5.66 7.73
N PRO A 59 13.05 6.48 8.17
CA PRO A 59 13.36 7.74 7.49
C PRO A 59 13.76 7.57 6.02
N GLU A 60 14.58 6.55 5.70
CA GLU A 60 15.00 6.27 4.31
C GLU A 60 13.82 5.81 3.45
N VAL A 61 12.93 4.99 4.02
CA VAL A 61 11.70 4.57 3.32
C VAL A 61 10.81 5.77 3.01
N LEU A 62 10.64 6.70 3.95
CA LEU A 62 9.82 7.90 3.76
C LEU A 62 10.35 8.79 2.64
N VAL A 63 11.67 9.00 2.56
CA VAL A 63 12.25 9.86 1.50
C VAL A 63 12.21 9.16 0.13
N ALA A 64 12.38 7.85 0.08
CA ALA A 64 12.23 7.06 -1.14
C ALA A 64 10.78 7.07 -1.65
N ALA A 65 9.79 6.84 -0.76
CA ALA A 65 8.37 6.91 -1.10
C ALA A 65 7.96 8.31 -1.58
N ARG A 66 8.50 9.37 -0.96
CA ARG A 66 8.30 10.74 -1.45
C ARG A 66 8.86 10.94 -2.86
N ALA A 67 10.03 10.38 -3.14
CA ALA A 67 10.65 10.46 -4.46
C ALA A 67 9.80 9.71 -5.50
N MET A 68 9.32 8.50 -5.17
CA MET A 68 8.42 7.72 -5.98
C MET A 68 7.14 8.50 -6.32
N ASN A 69 6.47 9.08 -5.32
CA ASN A 69 5.22 9.81 -5.52
C ASN A 69 5.40 11.05 -6.43
N GLN A 70 6.56 11.73 -6.38
CA GLN A 70 6.86 12.83 -7.30
C GLN A 70 6.96 12.36 -8.76
N GLY A 71 7.56 11.21 -9.02
CA GLY A 71 7.61 10.60 -10.34
C GLY A 71 6.26 10.07 -10.80
N ALA A 72 5.59 9.29 -9.95
CA ALA A 72 4.30 8.67 -10.26
C ALA A 72 3.20 9.70 -10.60
N ASN A 73 3.21 10.87 -9.96
CA ASN A 73 2.24 11.92 -10.25
C ASN A 73 2.35 12.47 -11.69
N LEU A 74 3.53 12.41 -12.32
CA LEU A 74 3.70 12.77 -13.73
C LEU A 74 3.15 11.68 -14.66
N LEU A 75 3.22 10.42 -14.24
CA LEU A 75 2.78 9.27 -15.04
C LEU A 75 1.27 9.04 -14.95
N LYS A 76 0.61 9.37 -13.83
CA LYS A 76 -0.83 9.11 -13.60
C LYS A 76 -1.75 9.52 -14.77
N PRO A 77 -1.68 10.75 -15.34
CA PRO A 77 -2.54 11.12 -16.45
C PRO A 77 -2.27 10.32 -17.72
N LEU A 78 -1.00 9.94 -17.97
CA LEU A 78 -0.61 9.14 -19.14
C LEU A 78 -1.10 7.70 -18.99
N LEU A 79 -0.88 7.08 -17.83
CA LEU A 79 -1.36 5.73 -17.53
C LEU A 79 -2.89 5.62 -17.64
N ALA A 80 -3.61 6.66 -17.20
CA ALA A 80 -5.06 6.71 -17.33
C ALA A 80 -5.51 6.79 -18.81
N GLN A 81 -4.80 7.53 -19.65
CA GLN A 81 -5.06 7.61 -21.10
C GLN A 81 -4.79 6.27 -21.78
N ASP A 82 -3.75 5.55 -21.38
CA ASP A 82 -3.36 4.25 -21.93
C ASP A 82 -4.24 3.10 -21.38
N GLY A 83 -5.20 3.39 -20.49
CA GLY A 83 -6.09 2.40 -19.89
C GLY A 83 -5.39 1.44 -18.91
N VAL A 84 -4.18 1.78 -18.46
CA VAL A 84 -3.42 0.99 -17.48
C VAL A 84 -4.10 1.10 -16.12
N LYS A 85 -4.52 -0.05 -15.58
CA LYS A 85 -5.11 -0.13 -14.23
C LYS A 85 -4.04 -0.44 -13.20
N ALA A 86 -4.23 0.04 -11.97
CA ALA A 86 -3.44 -0.40 -10.82
C ALA A 86 -3.55 -1.93 -10.65
N SER A 87 -2.53 -2.55 -10.06
CA SER A 87 -2.49 -3.99 -9.80
C SER A 87 -3.63 -4.46 -8.88
N GLY A 88 -4.24 -3.55 -8.14
CA GLY A 88 -5.41 -3.76 -7.28
C GLY A 88 -5.71 -2.54 -6.44
N ARG A 89 -6.92 -2.50 -5.85
CA ARG A 89 -7.34 -1.44 -4.91
C ARG A 89 -7.43 -1.97 -3.50
N VAL A 90 -6.93 -1.18 -2.57
CA VAL A 90 -6.88 -1.47 -1.14
C VAL A 90 -7.44 -0.29 -0.37
N CYS A 91 -8.33 -0.49 0.60
CA CYS A 91 -8.60 0.53 1.59
C CYS A 91 -7.87 0.18 2.90
N ILE A 92 -7.26 1.19 3.52
CA ILE A 92 -6.50 1.02 4.76
C ILE A 92 -6.90 2.08 5.78
N GLY A 93 -7.04 1.68 7.02
CA GLY A 93 -7.36 2.59 8.13
C GLY A 93 -6.86 2.09 9.47
N THR A 94 -6.78 2.98 10.44
CA THR A 94 -6.62 2.63 11.84
C THR A 94 -8.01 2.53 12.47
N VAL A 95 -8.27 1.43 13.16
CA VAL A 95 -9.58 1.09 13.68
C VAL A 95 -10.11 2.12 14.68
N LYS A 96 -11.43 2.15 14.86
CA LYS A 96 -12.13 3.05 15.78
C LYS A 96 -11.54 3.02 17.19
N GLY A 97 -11.36 4.21 17.76
CA GLY A 97 -10.75 4.40 19.08
C GLY A 97 -9.23 4.43 19.09
N ASP A 98 -8.59 4.23 17.93
CA ASP A 98 -7.14 4.25 17.80
C ASP A 98 -6.69 5.39 16.84
N LEU A 99 -5.69 6.18 17.27
CA LEU A 99 -5.18 7.34 16.52
C LEU A 99 -3.77 7.14 15.97
N HIS A 100 -3.18 5.96 16.17
CA HIS A 100 -1.84 5.68 15.71
C HIS A 100 -1.81 5.39 14.21
N ASP A 101 -0.99 6.13 13.47
CA ASP A 101 -0.96 6.06 12.01
C ASP A 101 0.41 5.78 11.40
N ILE A 102 1.51 5.84 12.17
CA ILE A 102 2.88 5.67 11.64
C ILE A 102 3.02 4.31 10.93
N GLY A 103 2.62 3.22 11.60
CA GLY A 103 2.69 1.87 11.01
C GLY A 103 1.76 1.72 9.81
N LYS A 104 0.53 2.23 9.90
CA LYS A 104 -0.44 2.25 8.81
C LYS A 104 0.10 2.99 7.58
N ASN A 105 0.68 4.17 7.78
CA ASN A 105 1.24 4.97 6.69
C ASN A 105 2.46 4.28 6.04
N LEU A 106 3.27 3.55 6.81
CA LEU A 106 4.36 2.76 6.27
C LEU A 106 3.86 1.62 5.39
N VAL A 107 2.84 0.88 5.83
CA VAL A 107 2.18 -0.17 5.03
C VAL A 107 1.61 0.40 3.74
N LYS A 108 0.89 1.52 3.83
CA LYS A 108 0.37 2.24 2.65
C LYS A 108 1.47 2.54 1.63
N MET A 109 2.58 3.15 2.07
CA MET A 109 3.71 3.49 1.19
C MET A 109 4.32 2.26 0.52
N MET A 110 4.45 1.16 1.25
CA MET A 110 4.96 -0.09 0.69
C MET A 110 4.00 -0.70 -0.33
N MET A 111 2.69 -0.64 -0.09
CA MET A 111 1.67 -1.09 -1.04
C MET A 111 1.65 -0.23 -2.31
N GLU A 112 1.70 1.10 -2.17
CA GLU A 112 1.85 2.03 -3.29
C GLU A 112 3.14 1.74 -4.08
N GLY A 113 4.25 1.44 -3.35
CA GLY A 113 5.53 1.03 -3.93
C GLY A 113 5.51 -0.30 -4.68
N LYS A 114 4.46 -1.09 -4.53
CA LYS A 114 4.19 -2.32 -5.29
C LYS A 114 3.17 -2.11 -6.42
N GLY A 115 2.74 -0.88 -6.68
CA GLY A 115 1.78 -0.56 -7.75
C GLY A 115 0.31 -0.75 -7.39
N LEU A 116 -0.01 -0.87 -6.10
CA LEU A 116 -1.39 -0.90 -5.61
C LEU A 116 -1.95 0.52 -5.47
N GLU A 117 -3.23 0.69 -5.77
CA GLU A 117 -3.96 1.92 -5.45
C GLU A 117 -4.48 1.81 -4.01
N VAL A 118 -4.01 2.70 -3.12
CA VAL A 118 -4.35 2.65 -1.70
C VAL A 118 -5.22 3.83 -1.30
N ILE A 119 -6.43 3.54 -0.83
CA ILE A 119 -7.38 4.50 -0.29
C ILE A 119 -7.20 4.56 1.22
N ASP A 120 -6.67 5.68 1.69
CA ASP A 120 -6.40 5.91 3.11
C ASP A 120 -7.63 6.48 3.82
N LEU A 121 -8.18 5.71 4.74
CA LEU A 121 -9.36 6.10 5.53
C LEU A 121 -8.99 6.94 6.77
N GLY A 122 -7.68 7.09 7.06
CA GLY A 122 -7.21 7.81 8.24
C GLY A 122 -7.20 6.96 9.50
N THR A 123 -7.54 7.59 10.61
CA THR A 123 -7.57 7.02 11.97
C THR A 123 -8.97 7.07 12.56
N ASP A 124 -9.22 6.33 13.64
CA ASP A 124 -10.54 6.28 14.30
C ASP A 124 -11.67 5.86 13.36
N VAL A 125 -11.40 4.88 12.51
CA VAL A 125 -12.29 4.47 11.40
C VAL A 125 -13.30 3.43 11.89
N ALA A 126 -14.60 3.75 11.75
CA ALA A 126 -15.67 2.82 12.07
C ALA A 126 -15.75 1.65 11.08
N PRO A 127 -16.17 0.44 11.52
CA PRO A 127 -16.28 -0.75 10.65
C PRO A 127 -17.07 -0.48 9.37
N GLU A 128 -18.18 0.24 9.47
CA GLU A 128 -19.07 0.56 8.34
C GLU A 128 -18.37 1.38 7.26
N THR A 129 -17.41 2.24 7.65
CA THR A 129 -16.63 3.08 6.70
C THR A 129 -15.72 2.22 5.84
N TYR A 130 -15.08 1.18 6.40
CA TYR A 130 -14.28 0.22 5.61
C TYR A 130 -15.14 -0.47 4.57
N ILE A 131 -16.33 -0.95 4.98
CA ILE A 131 -17.23 -1.69 4.11
C ILE A 131 -17.78 -0.80 2.99
N GLN A 132 -18.26 0.40 3.35
CA GLN A 132 -18.78 1.36 2.38
C GLN A 132 -17.71 1.72 1.35
N THR A 133 -16.49 2.04 1.80
CA THR A 133 -15.39 2.37 0.89
C THR A 133 -15.01 1.18 0.00
N ALA A 134 -14.98 -0.03 0.55
CA ALA A 134 -14.66 -1.23 -0.24
C ALA A 134 -15.68 -1.46 -1.36
N ILE A 135 -16.96 -1.22 -1.10
CA ILE A 135 -18.03 -1.33 -2.10
C ILE A 135 -17.95 -0.21 -3.13
N GLU A 136 -17.90 1.05 -2.69
CA GLU A 136 -17.94 2.23 -3.56
C GLU A 136 -16.72 2.35 -4.47
N GLN A 137 -15.55 1.94 -3.96
CA GLN A 137 -14.28 2.05 -4.67
C GLN A 137 -13.80 0.73 -5.29
N ASP A 138 -14.62 -0.34 -5.23
CA ASP A 138 -14.27 -1.68 -5.70
C ASP A 138 -12.91 -2.16 -5.14
N CYS A 139 -12.69 -1.99 -3.82
CA CYS A 139 -11.48 -2.48 -3.17
C CYS A 139 -11.54 -4.00 -3.04
N LYS A 140 -10.45 -4.66 -3.38
CA LYS A 140 -10.29 -6.12 -3.20
C LYS A 140 -9.76 -6.48 -1.82
N ILE A 141 -9.14 -5.50 -1.14
CA ILE A 141 -8.50 -5.70 0.15
C ILE A 141 -8.92 -4.59 1.13
N ILE A 142 -9.23 -4.99 2.35
CA ILE A 142 -9.45 -4.12 3.50
C ILE A 142 -8.30 -4.35 4.48
N CYS A 143 -7.56 -3.30 4.84
CA CYS A 143 -6.46 -3.37 5.80
C CYS A 143 -6.81 -2.61 7.08
N CYS A 144 -6.78 -3.32 8.21
CA CYS A 144 -7.07 -2.76 9.52
C CYS A 144 -5.79 -2.68 10.36
N SER A 145 -5.49 -1.50 10.91
CA SER A 145 -4.36 -1.25 11.82
C SER A 145 -4.83 -0.93 13.23
N ALA A 146 -4.16 -1.48 14.24
CA ALA A 146 -4.35 -1.11 15.64
C ALA A 146 -3.02 -1.17 16.40
N LEU A 147 -2.77 -0.22 17.29
CA LEU A 147 -1.61 -0.23 18.18
C LEU A 147 -2.00 -0.55 19.64
N LEU A 148 -3.26 -0.37 20.01
CA LEU A 148 -3.74 -0.63 21.35
C LEU A 148 -4.45 -1.98 21.43
N THR A 149 -4.14 -2.77 22.46
CA THR A 149 -4.85 -4.05 22.70
C THR A 149 -6.34 -3.85 22.96
N THR A 150 -6.74 -2.68 23.48
CA THR A 150 -8.13 -2.30 23.73
C THR A 150 -8.93 -2.01 22.48
N THR A 151 -8.28 -1.71 21.35
CA THR A 151 -8.94 -1.38 20.07
C THR A 151 -8.89 -2.53 19.06
N MET A 152 -8.06 -3.56 19.27
CA MET A 152 -7.97 -4.72 18.39
C MET A 152 -9.32 -5.40 18.12
N GLY A 153 -10.21 -5.42 19.11
CA GLY A 153 -11.54 -6.04 18.98
C GLY A 153 -12.38 -5.48 17.83
N VAL A 154 -12.16 -4.22 17.45
CA VAL A 154 -12.85 -3.57 16.31
C VAL A 154 -12.52 -4.27 14.97
N MET A 155 -11.38 -4.97 14.86
CA MET A 155 -11.06 -5.75 13.66
C MET A 155 -12.07 -6.88 13.44
N ALA A 156 -12.54 -7.52 14.52
CA ALA A 156 -13.62 -8.51 14.44
C ALA A 156 -14.95 -7.88 13.99
N ASP A 157 -15.23 -6.65 14.41
CA ASP A 157 -16.42 -5.91 13.98
C ASP A 157 -16.36 -5.58 12.48
N VAL A 158 -15.16 -5.29 11.93
CA VAL A 158 -14.97 -5.08 10.48
C VAL A 158 -15.25 -6.39 9.71
N VAL A 159 -14.76 -7.53 10.17
CA VAL A 159 -15.03 -8.84 9.55
C VAL A 159 -16.54 -9.12 9.57
N LYS A 160 -17.19 -8.94 10.70
CA LYS A 160 -18.64 -9.11 10.86
C LYS A 160 -19.43 -8.16 9.96
N ALA A 161 -19.05 -6.90 9.87
CA ALA A 161 -19.68 -5.94 8.97
C ALA A 161 -19.56 -6.33 7.50
N ALA A 162 -18.43 -6.95 7.09
CA ALA A 162 -18.26 -7.48 5.74
C ALA A 162 -19.19 -8.69 5.46
N GLU A 163 -19.42 -9.56 6.46
CA GLU A 163 -20.37 -10.66 6.39
C GLU A 163 -21.81 -10.15 6.25
N GLU A 164 -22.21 -9.21 7.13
CA GLU A 164 -23.54 -8.60 7.11
C GLU A 164 -23.85 -7.85 5.80
N ALA A 165 -22.84 -7.24 5.20
CA ALA A 165 -22.95 -6.58 3.89
C ALA A 165 -22.89 -7.54 2.69
N GLY A 166 -22.63 -8.84 2.89
CA GLY A 166 -22.53 -9.84 1.83
C GLY A 166 -21.33 -9.66 0.89
N ILE A 167 -20.25 -9.06 1.39
CA ILE A 167 -19.01 -8.85 0.62
C ILE A 167 -17.82 -9.67 1.14
N ARG A 168 -17.99 -10.42 2.25
CA ARG A 168 -16.89 -11.16 2.90
C ARG A 168 -16.10 -12.05 1.93
N ASP A 169 -16.78 -12.72 1.01
CA ASP A 169 -16.18 -13.59 0.00
C ASP A 169 -15.58 -12.84 -1.18
N LYS A 170 -15.88 -11.54 -1.30
CA LYS A 170 -15.43 -10.68 -2.42
C LYS A 170 -14.18 -9.86 -2.05
N VAL A 171 -13.87 -9.76 -0.77
CA VAL A 171 -12.75 -8.97 -0.26
C VAL A 171 -11.84 -9.82 0.60
N LYS A 172 -10.56 -9.47 0.65
CA LYS A 172 -9.58 -9.99 1.61
C LYS A 172 -9.40 -8.99 2.75
N ILE A 173 -9.44 -9.47 3.99
CA ILE A 173 -9.26 -8.63 5.18
C ILE A 173 -7.90 -8.94 5.79
N MET A 174 -7.03 -7.94 5.83
CA MET A 174 -5.71 -8.00 6.43
C MET A 174 -5.70 -7.21 7.74
N VAL A 175 -5.09 -7.76 8.76
CA VAL A 175 -4.96 -7.14 10.08
C VAL A 175 -3.49 -6.99 10.45
N GLY A 176 -3.13 -5.89 11.10
CA GLY A 176 -1.76 -5.61 11.50
C GLY A 176 -1.66 -4.55 12.60
N GLY A 177 -0.45 -4.45 13.14
CA GLY A 177 -0.11 -3.56 14.24
C GLY A 177 0.67 -4.31 15.33
N ALA A 178 1.40 -3.58 16.17
CA ALA A 178 2.34 -4.19 17.11
C ALA A 178 1.75 -5.25 18.05
N PRO A 179 0.50 -5.13 18.57
CA PRO A 179 -0.10 -6.15 19.43
C PRO A 179 -0.80 -7.28 18.65
N VAL A 180 -0.95 -7.15 17.32
CA VAL A 180 -1.65 -8.14 16.47
C VAL A 180 -0.76 -9.34 16.22
N THR A 181 -1.35 -10.53 16.23
CA THR A 181 -0.66 -11.80 16.00
C THR A 181 -1.41 -12.65 14.98
N GLU A 182 -0.74 -13.66 14.42
CA GLU A 182 -1.35 -14.67 13.55
C GLU A 182 -2.55 -15.36 14.23
N THR A 183 -2.38 -15.73 15.50
CA THR A 183 -3.46 -16.34 16.30
C THR A 183 -4.68 -15.44 16.39
N PHE A 184 -4.49 -14.14 16.64
CA PHE A 184 -5.57 -13.17 16.67
C PHE A 184 -6.23 -13.03 15.30
N CYS A 185 -5.46 -12.98 14.21
CA CYS A 185 -5.96 -12.93 12.83
C CYS A 185 -6.96 -14.09 12.57
N HIS A 186 -6.56 -15.32 12.93
CA HIS A 186 -7.45 -16.49 12.79
C HIS A 186 -8.69 -16.40 13.69
N GLN A 187 -8.55 -15.92 14.92
CA GLN A 187 -9.66 -15.80 15.86
C GLN A 187 -10.76 -14.84 15.37
N VAL A 188 -10.38 -13.75 14.73
CA VAL A 188 -11.33 -12.75 14.22
C VAL A 188 -11.85 -13.08 12.81
N GLY A 189 -11.34 -14.15 12.17
CA GLY A 189 -11.76 -14.54 10.83
C GLY A 189 -11.20 -13.66 9.70
N ALA A 190 -10.07 -12.96 9.94
CA ALA A 190 -9.36 -12.23 8.91
C ALA A 190 -8.52 -13.18 8.03
N ASP A 191 -8.17 -12.74 6.82
CA ASP A 191 -7.49 -13.57 5.82
C ASP A 191 -5.97 -13.59 5.98
N ALA A 192 -5.37 -12.54 6.53
CA ALA A 192 -3.93 -12.47 6.73
C ALA A 192 -3.50 -11.49 7.83
N TYR A 193 -2.43 -11.89 8.50
CA TYR A 193 -1.56 -11.05 9.31
C TYR A 193 -0.15 -11.08 8.72
N THR A 194 0.59 -9.99 8.85
CA THR A 194 2.00 -9.93 8.46
C THR A 194 2.81 -9.14 9.50
N PRO A 195 4.05 -9.55 9.79
CA PRO A 195 4.83 -8.97 10.88
C PRO A 195 5.41 -7.59 10.55
N ASP A 196 5.48 -7.22 9.26
CA ASP A 196 6.10 -5.97 8.80
C ASP A 196 5.38 -5.42 7.55
N ALA A 197 5.68 -4.15 7.24
CA ALA A 197 5.03 -3.42 6.16
C ALA A 197 5.37 -3.95 4.75
N THR A 198 6.59 -4.46 4.56
CA THR A 198 7.00 -5.04 3.26
C THR A 198 6.26 -6.33 3.00
N SER A 199 6.20 -7.22 3.98
CA SER A 199 5.46 -8.48 3.91
C SER A 199 3.95 -8.23 3.73
N ALA A 200 3.40 -7.15 4.34
CA ALA A 200 2.01 -6.75 4.10
C ALA A 200 1.75 -6.36 2.65
N ALA A 201 2.65 -5.59 2.04
CA ALA A 201 2.53 -5.20 0.64
C ALA A 201 2.69 -6.40 -0.31
N GLU A 202 3.63 -7.32 -0.02
CA GLU A 202 3.81 -8.57 -0.78
C GLU A 202 2.53 -9.42 -0.75
N LYS A 203 1.94 -9.58 0.44
CA LYS A 203 0.70 -10.36 0.61
C LYS A 203 -0.50 -9.71 -0.09
N ALA A 204 -0.59 -8.39 -0.07
CA ALA A 204 -1.64 -7.67 -0.79
C ALA A 204 -1.54 -7.88 -2.31
N VAL A 205 -0.33 -7.84 -2.89
CA VAL A 205 -0.11 -8.14 -4.32
C VAL A 205 -0.52 -9.58 -4.64
N GLU A 206 -0.15 -10.56 -3.78
CA GLU A 206 -0.57 -11.95 -3.94
C GLU A 206 -2.09 -12.08 -4.03
N PHE A 207 -2.83 -11.45 -3.11
CA PHE A 207 -4.29 -11.46 -3.11
C PHE A 207 -4.91 -10.83 -4.36
N CYS A 208 -4.34 -9.76 -4.88
CA CYS A 208 -4.81 -9.11 -6.10
C CYS A 208 -4.52 -9.93 -7.37
N SER A 209 -3.47 -10.77 -7.36
CA SER A 209 -3.08 -11.62 -8.50
C SER A 209 -3.90 -12.90 -8.60
N CYS A 210 -4.58 -13.32 -7.53
CA CYS A 210 -5.37 -14.55 -7.46
C CYS A 210 -6.87 -14.33 -7.76
N THR A 211 -7.27 -13.10 -8.10
CA THR A 211 -8.67 -12.73 -8.40
C THR A 211 -8.85 -12.44 -9.88
#